data_2bc0c729364634da5d4bbb061cf3bf33
#
_entry.id   2bc0c729364634da5d4bbb061cf3bf33
#
_cell.length_a   1.000
_cell.length_b   1.000
_cell.length_c   1.000
_cell.angle_alpha   90.00
_cell.angle_beta   90.00
_cell.angle_gamma   90.00
#
_symmetry.space_group_name_H-M   'P 1'
#
loop_
_entity.id
_entity.type
_entity.pdbx_description
1 polymer ?
#
loop_
_entity_poly.entity_id
_entity_poly.type
_entity_poly.pdbx_seq_one_letter_code
_entity_poly.pdbx_strand_id
1 'polypeptide(L)'
;MEIKEKRPLGDIIKRIFGNIGLCILLLVAFLGFFAAWWYVRIYGRIGFDSVLFTLTGGLGGVSPELLRSFFLGGVLPAVGSTVLTGALLLYPWNWKRWIPVTVSLVLSAGLLIHAAFNVELVNYILNSHRETELYQDEYRDPNQVNITFPEEKRNLIYIFMESMETSYLSQDMGGGLPYNLIPELTELAQNNINFSHNEHVGGFRQVTGASWTVGAMTAHTGGVPLKVPEGIDDWQNGYGQDGEFLDGLTNITSVLQQQG
;
A
#
# COMPACT_ATOMS: atom_id res chain seq x y z
N MET A 1 -19.23 58.45 -17.68
CA MET A 1 -19.82 57.35 -16.96
C MET A 1 -19.97 56.19 -17.94
N GLU A 2 -18.94 55.32 -18.05
CA GLU A 2 -18.92 54.20 -18.99
C GLU A 2 -19.92 53.15 -18.53
N ILE A 3 -20.91 52.87 -19.33
CA ILE A 3 -21.90 51.80 -19.08
C ILE A 3 -21.13 50.48 -19.29
N LYS A 4 -20.73 49.79 -18.20
CA LYS A 4 -20.17 48.44 -18.30
C LYS A 4 -21.21 47.52 -18.95
N GLU A 5 -20.96 47.16 -20.19
CA GLU A 5 -21.80 46.22 -20.95
C GLU A 5 -22.02 44.92 -20.13
N LYS A 6 -23.29 44.57 -19.87
CA LYS A 6 -23.62 43.35 -19.13
C LYS A 6 -23.21 42.15 -19.95
N ARG A 7 -22.29 41.33 -19.43
CA ARG A 7 -21.85 40.07 -20.07
C ARG A 7 -23.07 39.19 -20.39
N PRO A 8 -23.14 38.56 -21.56
CA PRO A 8 -24.22 37.66 -21.91
C PRO A 8 -24.31 36.49 -20.93
N LEU A 9 -25.53 36.11 -20.56
CA LEU A 9 -25.82 35.05 -19.57
C LEU A 9 -25.07 33.75 -19.88
N GLY A 10 -24.93 33.37 -21.17
CA GLY A 10 -24.17 32.21 -21.61
C GLY A 10 -22.69 32.20 -21.22
N ASP A 11 -22.06 33.39 -21.22
CA ASP A 11 -20.64 33.50 -20.80
C ASP A 11 -20.48 33.38 -19.29
N ILE A 12 -21.46 33.88 -18.53
CA ILE A 12 -21.50 33.70 -17.07
C ILE A 12 -21.63 32.22 -16.71
N ILE A 13 -22.55 31.51 -17.37
CA ILE A 13 -22.79 30.08 -17.16
C ILE A 13 -21.51 29.28 -17.49
N LYS A 14 -20.90 29.49 -18.66
CA LYS A 14 -19.64 28.83 -19.05
C LYS A 14 -18.52 29.08 -18.05
N ARG A 15 -18.45 30.28 -17.49
CA ARG A 15 -17.43 30.64 -16.48
C ARG A 15 -17.67 29.89 -15.16
N ILE A 16 -18.93 29.80 -14.70
CA ILE A 16 -19.28 29.06 -13.47
C ILE A 16 -18.92 27.59 -13.62
N PHE A 17 -19.36 26.92 -14.70
CA PHE A 17 -19.04 25.51 -14.94
C PHE A 17 -17.54 25.26 -15.09
N GLY A 18 -16.81 26.14 -15.78
CA GLY A 18 -15.36 26.05 -15.90
C GLY A 18 -14.65 26.19 -14.55
N ASN A 19 -15.11 27.07 -13.68
CA ASN A 19 -14.54 27.24 -12.34
C ASN A 19 -14.84 26.03 -11.44
N ILE A 20 -16.04 25.46 -11.51
CA ILE A 20 -16.39 24.21 -10.81
C ILE A 20 -15.48 23.08 -11.29
N GLY A 21 -15.27 22.92 -12.60
CA GLY A 21 -14.37 21.91 -13.15
C GLY A 21 -12.93 22.03 -12.65
N LEU A 22 -12.40 23.25 -12.55
CA LEU A 22 -11.09 23.50 -11.96
C LEU A 22 -11.02 23.16 -10.46
N CYS A 23 -12.06 23.49 -9.70
CA CYS A 23 -12.12 23.12 -8.29
C CYS A 23 -12.18 21.61 -8.09
N ILE A 24 -12.93 20.88 -8.92
CA ILE A 24 -12.97 19.40 -8.89
C ILE A 24 -11.60 18.83 -9.22
N LEU A 25 -10.95 19.32 -10.27
CA LEU A 25 -9.60 18.89 -10.65
C LEU A 25 -8.60 19.09 -9.52
N LEU A 26 -8.60 20.27 -8.89
CA LEU A 26 -7.74 20.56 -7.75
C LEU A 26 -8.06 19.67 -6.55
N LEU A 27 -9.33 19.41 -6.27
CA LEU A 27 -9.76 18.52 -5.18
C LEU A 27 -9.24 17.10 -5.40
N VAL A 28 -9.40 16.55 -6.60
CA VAL A 28 -8.89 15.22 -6.95
C VAL A 28 -7.37 15.17 -6.82
N ALA A 29 -6.66 16.19 -7.29
CA ALA A 29 -5.21 16.24 -7.22
C ALA A 29 -4.69 16.36 -5.77
N PHE A 30 -5.27 17.24 -4.96
CA PHE A 30 -4.91 17.35 -3.55
C PHE A 30 -5.30 16.11 -2.76
N LEU A 31 -6.47 15.51 -3.03
CA LEU A 31 -6.88 14.28 -2.37
C LEU A 31 -5.91 13.14 -2.69
N GLY A 32 -5.52 12.96 -3.96
CA GLY A 32 -4.52 11.99 -4.37
C GLY A 32 -3.17 12.21 -3.68
N PHE A 33 -2.71 13.47 -3.64
CA PHE A 33 -1.45 13.84 -2.98
C PHE A 33 -1.46 13.54 -1.47
N PHE A 34 -2.48 14.03 -0.74
CA PHE A 34 -2.54 13.85 0.71
C PHE A 34 -2.89 12.41 1.10
N ALA A 35 -3.67 11.68 0.30
CA ALA A 35 -3.92 10.27 0.51
C ALA A 35 -2.63 9.45 0.34
N ALA A 36 -1.85 9.70 -0.72
CA ALA A 36 -0.56 9.05 -0.92
C ALA A 36 0.43 9.39 0.20
N TRP A 37 0.50 10.65 0.61
CA TRP A 37 1.35 11.10 1.72
C TRP A 37 0.94 10.43 3.05
N TRP A 38 -0.35 10.39 3.37
CA TRP A 38 -0.88 9.72 4.55
C TRP A 38 -0.56 8.23 4.53
N TYR A 39 -0.79 7.57 3.37
CA TYR A 39 -0.51 6.16 3.19
C TYR A 39 0.95 5.81 3.47
N VAL A 40 1.88 6.55 2.86
CA VAL A 40 3.33 6.34 3.07
C VAL A 40 3.74 6.61 4.52
N ARG A 41 3.07 7.55 5.19
CA ARG A 41 3.35 7.86 6.60
C ARG A 41 2.89 6.74 7.56
N ILE A 42 1.79 6.06 7.25
CA ILE A 42 1.23 4.98 8.09
C ILE A 42 1.90 3.64 7.79
N TYR A 43 2.04 3.30 6.51
CA TYR A 43 2.48 1.98 6.07
C TYR A 43 3.92 1.93 5.55
N GLY A 44 4.56 3.08 5.39
CA GLY A 44 5.85 3.17 4.72
C GLY A 44 5.73 3.10 3.19
N ARG A 45 6.88 2.98 2.51
CA ARG A 45 6.93 2.78 1.06
C ARG A 45 6.79 1.29 0.77
N ILE A 46 5.58 0.85 0.63
CA ILE A 46 5.20 -0.49 0.16
C ILE A 46 4.61 -0.35 -1.25
N GLY A 47 4.81 -1.36 -2.09
CA GLY A 47 4.44 -1.30 -3.50
C GLY A 47 2.95 -0.96 -3.73
N PHE A 48 2.63 -0.47 -4.92
CA PHE A 48 1.25 -0.12 -5.30
C PHE A 48 0.29 -1.31 -5.27
N ASP A 49 0.80 -2.54 -5.38
CA ASP A 49 0.05 -3.77 -5.16
C ASP A 49 -0.66 -3.80 -3.81
N SER A 50 -0.01 -3.33 -2.75
CA SER A 50 -0.60 -3.25 -1.41
C SER A 50 -1.69 -2.17 -1.31
N VAL A 51 -1.53 -1.05 -2.03
CA VAL A 51 -2.59 -0.03 -2.17
C VAL A 51 -3.79 -0.62 -2.88
N LEU A 52 -3.56 -1.33 -3.99
CA LEU A 52 -4.61 -1.99 -4.78
C LEU A 52 -5.35 -3.03 -3.93
N PHE A 53 -4.61 -3.87 -3.20
CA PHE A 53 -5.19 -4.83 -2.25
C PHE A 53 -6.09 -4.15 -1.22
N THR A 54 -5.64 -3.05 -0.61
CA THR A 54 -6.43 -2.30 0.38
C THR A 54 -7.70 -1.71 -0.23
N LEU A 55 -7.62 -1.19 -1.45
CA LEU A 55 -8.76 -0.59 -2.13
C LEU A 55 -9.80 -1.63 -2.58
N THR A 56 -9.34 -2.80 -3.03
CA THR A 56 -10.20 -3.88 -3.51
C THR A 56 -10.75 -4.75 -2.38
N GLY A 57 -10.01 -4.90 -1.27
CA GLY A 57 -10.43 -5.63 -0.07
C GLY A 57 -11.61 -4.99 0.69
N GLY A 58 -11.97 -3.77 0.32
CA GLY A 58 -13.04 -3.01 0.97
C GLY A 58 -12.66 -2.50 2.37
N LEU A 59 -13.63 -1.85 3.02
CA LEU A 59 -13.43 -1.26 4.35
C LEU A 59 -13.74 -2.22 5.50
N GLY A 60 -13.98 -3.50 5.20
CA GLY A 60 -14.23 -4.53 6.21
C GLY A 60 -13.01 -4.72 7.12
N GLY A 61 -13.19 -4.52 8.42
CA GLY A 61 -12.11 -4.67 9.41
C GLY A 61 -11.20 -3.45 9.61
N VAL A 62 -11.44 -2.35 8.91
CA VAL A 62 -10.70 -1.09 9.13
C VAL A 62 -11.11 -0.45 10.45
N SER A 63 -10.13 -0.16 11.33
CA SER A 63 -10.41 0.46 12.62
C SER A 63 -10.95 1.89 12.49
N PRO A 64 -11.85 2.34 13.38
CA PRO A 64 -12.32 3.71 13.40
C PRO A 64 -11.20 4.74 13.54
N GLU A 65 -10.13 4.40 14.26
CA GLU A 65 -8.95 5.23 14.46
C GLU A 65 -8.21 5.47 13.14
N LEU A 66 -8.08 4.43 12.32
CA LEU A 66 -7.45 4.53 11.00
C LEU A 66 -8.27 5.41 10.05
N LEU A 67 -9.61 5.24 10.04
CA LEU A 67 -10.51 6.10 9.27
C LEU A 67 -10.42 7.56 9.72
N ARG A 68 -10.38 7.82 11.03
CA ARG A 68 -10.19 9.16 11.59
C ARG A 68 -8.84 9.75 11.18
N SER A 69 -7.77 8.95 11.23
CA SER A 69 -6.43 9.35 10.80
C SER A 69 -6.41 9.74 9.32
N PHE A 70 -7.06 8.95 8.45
CA PHE A 70 -7.19 9.28 7.03
C PHE A 70 -8.00 10.55 6.81
N PHE A 71 -9.11 10.73 7.52
CA PHE A 71 -9.91 11.95 7.40
C PHE A 71 -9.10 13.19 7.79
N LEU A 72 -8.36 13.14 8.90
CA LEU A 72 -7.55 14.27 9.39
C LEU A 72 -6.28 14.51 8.57
N GLY A 73 -5.61 13.46 8.10
CA GLY A 73 -4.35 13.56 7.36
C GLY A 73 -4.49 13.59 5.83
N GLY A 74 -5.59 13.07 5.29
CA GLY A 74 -5.86 13.00 3.86
C GLY A 74 -6.95 13.99 3.41
N VAL A 75 -8.18 13.77 3.89
CA VAL A 75 -9.36 14.49 3.37
C VAL A 75 -9.38 15.95 3.78
N LEU A 76 -9.21 16.24 5.06
CA LEU A 76 -9.30 17.61 5.58
C LEU A 76 -8.26 18.56 4.96
N PRO A 77 -6.96 18.20 4.88
CA PRO A 77 -5.97 19.06 4.22
C PRO A 77 -6.21 19.17 2.71
N ALA A 78 -6.74 18.15 2.05
CA ALA A 78 -7.08 18.20 0.62
C ALA A 78 -8.19 19.23 0.36
N VAL A 79 -9.26 19.19 1.13
CA VAL A 79 -10.37 20.16 1.04
C VAL A 79 -9.88 21.55 1.37
N GLY A 80 -9.15 21.74 2.46
CA GLY A 80 -8.59 23.04 2.86
C GLY A 80 -7.68 23.64 1.78
N SER A 81 -6.78 22.85 1.22
CA SER A 81 -5.89 23.26 0.13
C SER A 81 -6.65 23.60 -1.15
N THR A 82 -7.71 22.84 -1.47
CA THR A 82 -8.57 23.12 -2.62
C THR A 82 -9.31 24.45 -2.45
N VAL A 83 -9.91 24.69 -1.28
CA VAL A 83 -10.60 25.93 -0.99
C VAL A 83 -9.66 27.12 -1.06
N LEU A 84 -8.49 27.02 -0.45
CA LEU A 84 -7.49 28.09 -0.44
C LEU A 84 -6.99 28.39 -1.86
N THR A 85 -6.57 27.35 -2.60
CA THR A 85 -6.05 27.49 -3.97
C THR A 85 -7.16 27.99 -4.91
N GLY A 86 -8.37 27.45 -4.80
CA GLY A 86 -9.53 27.90 -5.56
C GLY A 86 -9.85 29.36 -5.29
N ALA A 87 -9.88 29.77 -4.03
CA ALA A 87 -10.10 31.16 -3.66
C ALA A 87 -9.03 32.11 -4.26
N LEU A 88 -7.75 31.70 -4.23
CA LEU A 88 -6.65 32.48 -4.79
C LEU A 88 -6.73 32.57 -6.31
N LEU A 89 -6.97 31.48 -7.02
CA LEU A 89 -6.95 31.43 -8.49
C LEU A 89 -8.21 31.99 -9.13
N LEU A 90 -9.36 31.84 -8.48
CA LEU A 90 -10.65 32.27 -8.99
C LEU A 90 -11.09 33.65 -8.46
N TYR A 91 -10.31 34.25 -7.56
CA TYR A 91 -10.51 35.63 -7.15
C TYR A 91 -10.52 36.55 -8.39
N PRO A 92 -11.35 37.60 -8.42
CA PRO A 92 -11.47 38.47 -9.60
C PRO A 92 -10.26 39.38 -9.81
N TRP A 93 -9.06 38.79 -9.92
CA TRP A 93 -7.87 39.46 -10.39
C TRP A 93 -8.05 39.86 -11.87
N ASN A 94 -7.34 40.89 -12.32
CA ASN A 94 -7.30 41.25 -13.74
C ASN A 94 -6.44 40.30 -14.60
N TRP A 95 -6.45 39.01 -14.20
CA TRP A 95 -5.70 37.99 -14.94
C TRP A 95 -6.43 37.52 -16.18
N LYS A 96 -5.67 37.25 -17.24
CA LYS A 96 -6.20 36.57 -18.41
C LYS A 96 -6.68 35.18 -17.98
N ARG A 97 -7.83 34.73 -18.48
CA ARG A 97 -8.48 33.47 -18.07
C ARG A 97 -7.61 32.22 -18.21
N TRP A 98 -6.67 32.22 -19.14
CA TRP A 98 -5.78 31.08 -19.33
C TRP A 98 -4.81 30.89 -18.15
N ILE A 99 -4.46 31.94 -17.39
CA ILE A 99 -3.53 31.87 -16.27
C ILE A 99 -4.03 30.93 -15.15
N PRO A 100 -5.21 31.13 -14.54
CA PRO A 100 -5.69 30.22 -13.52
C PRO A 100 -5.93 28.79 -14.04
N VAL A 101 -6.32 28.63 -15.30
CA VAL A 101 -6.47 27.32 -15.92
C VAL A 101 -5.12 26.61 -16.02
N THR A 102 -4.11 27.27 -16.58
CA THR A 102 -2.77 26.68 -16.73
C THR A 102 -2.15 26.37 -15.37
N VAL A 103 -2.23 27.29 -14.41
CA VAL A 103 -1.71 27.06 -13.05
C VAL A 103 -2.39 25.88 -12.39
N SER A 104 -3.74 25.77 -12.48
CA SER A 104 -4.47 24.64 -11.92
C SER A 104 -4.06 23.31 -12.58
N LEU A 105 -3.90 23.28 -13.91
CA LEU A 105 -3.47 22.09 -14.64
C LEU A 105 -2.05 21.65 -14.26
N VAL A 106 -1.11 22.59 -14.23
CA VAL A 106 0.30 22.30 -13.89
C VAL A 106 0.41 21.84 -12.44
N LEU A 107 -0.28 22.52 -11.51
CA LEU A 107 -0.29 22.16 -10.10
C LEU A 107 -0.90 20.75 -9.92
N SER A 108 -2.05 20.50 -10.54
CA SER A 108 -2.71 19.18 -10.42
C SER A 108 -1.86 18.07 -11.02
N ALA A 109 -1.24 18.30 -12.18
CA ALA A 109 -0.31 17.33 -12.77
C ALA A 109 0.88 17.05 -11.84
N GLY A 110 1.49 18.09 -11.28
CA GLY A 110 2.61 17.92 -10.33
C GLY A 110 2.25 17.16 -9.08
N LEU A 111 1.08 17.44 -8.49
CA LEU A 111 0.57 16.73 -7.31
C LEU A 111 0.29 15.25 -7.60
N LEU A 112 -0.36 14.94 -8.72
CA LEU A 112 -0.68 13.57 -9.11
C LEU A 112 0.57 12.78 -9.49
N ILE A 113 1.51 13.39 -10.20
CA ILE A 113 2.81 12.77 -10.50
C ILE A 113 3.56 12.45 -9.19
N HIS A 114 3.63 13.40 -8.27
CA HIS A 114 4.25 13.18 -6.97
C HIS A 114 3.56 12.05 -6.18
N ALA A 115 2.22 12.03 -6.17
CA ALA A 115 1.46 10.95 -5.53
C ALA A 115 1.78 9.59 -6.14
N ALA A 116 1.80 9.48 -7.48
CA ALA A 116 2.11 8.26 -8.21
C ALA A 116 3.51 7.71 -7.89
N PHE A 117 4.51 8.59 -7.77
CA PHE A 117 5.86 8.18 -7.36
C PHE A 117 5.92 7.73 -5.90
N ASN A 118 5.19 8.37 -5.00
CA ASN A 118 5.20 7.99 -3.57
C ASN A 118 4.59 6.63 -3.31
N VAL A 119 3.55 6.24 -4.05
CA VAL A 119 2.90 4.92 -3.94
C VAL A 119 3.47 3.90 -4.92
N GLU A 120 4.59 4.20 -5.57
CA GLU A 120 5.27 3.33 -6.54
C GLU A 120 4.42 2.87 -7.73
N LEU A 121 3.36 3.62 -8.06
CA LEU A 121 2.47 3.32 -9.19
C LEU A 121 3.23 3.19 -10.52
N VAL A 122 4.23 4.04 -10.74
CA VAL A 122 5.05 4.00 -11.97
C VAL A 122 5.81 2.68 -12.06
N ASN A 123 6.44 2.25 -10.95
CA ASN A 123 7.16 0.98 -10.89
C ASN A 123 6.20 -0.20 -11.08
N TYR A 124 5.01 -0.14 -10.48
CA TYR A 124 3.96 -1.15 -10.66
C TYR A 124 3.57 -1.29 -12.14
N ILE A 125 3.24 -0.19 -12.83
CA ILE A 125 2.85 -0.22 -14.24
C ILE A 125 3.98 -0.73 -15.14
N LEU A 126 5.23 -0.31 -14.90
CA LEU A 126 6.37 -0.75 -15.70
C LEU A 126 6.72 -2.22 -15.49
N ASN A 127 6.47 -2.75 -14.30
CA ASN A 127 6.83 -4.11 -13.94
C ASN A 127 5.68 -5.11 -14.06
N SER A 128 4.42 -4.66 -14.05
CA SER A 128 3.24 -5.54 -14.15
C SER A 128 3.19 -6.38 -15.44
N HIS A 129 3.84 -5.89 -16.51
CA HIS A 129 3.90 -6.57 -17.82
C HIS A 129 5.26 -7.23 -18.07
N ARG A 130 6.17 -7.23 -17.09
CA ARG A 130 7.45 -7.91 -17.24
C ARG A 130 7.29 -9.39 -16.97
N GLU A 131 7.63 -10.19 -17.96
CA GLU A 131 7.82 -11.62 -17.75
C GLU A 131 9.04 -11.82 -16.84
N THR A 132 8.95 -12.77 -15.93
CA THR A 132 10.02 -13.13 -15.04
C THR A 132 10.20 -14.66 -15.08
N GLU A 133 11.43 -15.11 -15.14
CA GLU A 133 11.81 -16.52 -15.05
C GLU A 133 12.08 -16.94 -13.59
N LEU A 134 11.71 -16.10 -12.61
CA LEU A 134 11.97 -16.31 -11.20
C LEU A 134 11.50 -17.69 -10.71
N TYR A 135 10.33 -18.12 -11.14
CA TYR A 135 9.81 -19.44 -10.74
C TYR A 135 10.56 -20.58 -11.40
N GLN A 136 10.98 -20.42 -12.65
CA GLN A 136 11.75 -21.43 -13.37
C GLN A 136 13.17 -21.56 -12.80
N ASP A 137 13.78 -20.43 -12.44
CA ASP A 137 15.17 -20.39 -12.02
C ASP A 137 15.35 -20.65 -10.52
N GLU A 138 14.50 -20.07 -9.68
CA GLU A 138 14.69 -20.02 -8.22
C GLU A 138 13.75 -20.93 -7.43
N TYR A 139 12.55 -21.22 -7.94
CA TYR A 139 11.63 -22.09 -7.22
C TYR A 139 12.12 -23.52 -7.22
N ARG A 140 12.09 -24.15 -6.06
CA ARG A 140 12.40 -25.56 -5.88
C ARG A 140 11.14 -26.28 -5.41
N ASP A 141 10.58 -27.11 -6.29
CA ASP A 141 9.42 -27.92 -5.94
C ASP A 141 9.78 -28.91 -4.84
N PRO A 142 9.14 -28.84 -3.65
CA PRO A 142 9.41 -29.76 -2.55
C PRO A 142 9.26 -31.23 -2.91
N ASN A 143 8.42 -31.56 -3.89
CA ASN A 143 8.22 -32.93 -4.36
C ASN A 143 9.43 -33.48 -5.14
N GLN A 144 10.33 -32.60 -5.58
CA GLN A 144 11.54 -32.96 -6.31
C GLN A 144 12.80 -32.91 -5.43
N VAL A 145 12.65 -32.52 -4.16
CA VAL A 145 13.76 -32.40 -3.21
C VAL A 145 13.75 -33.61 -2.27
N ASN A 146 14.92 -34.21 -2.08
CA ASN A 146 15.04 -35.26 -1.09
C ASN A 146 15.11 -34.67 0.33
N ILE A 147 14.02 -34.77 1.05
CA ILE A 147 13.89 -34.26 2.43
C ILE A 147 14.08 -35.43 3.40
N THR A 148 15.12 -35.35 4.23
CA THR A 148 15.38 -36.37 5.25
C THR A 148 14.80 -35.95 6.60
N PHE A 149 13.96 -36.80 7.15
CA PHE A 149 13.34 -36.59 8.47
C PHE A 149 14.07 -37.39 9.53
N PRO A 150 14.12 -36.95 10.79
CA PRO A 150 14.68 -37.71 11.89
C PRO A 150 13.81 -38.95 12.19
N GLU A 151 14.41 -40.00 12.77
CA GLU A 151 13.68 -41.20 13.19
C GLU A 151 12.60 -40.85 14.21
N GLU A 152 12.94 -40.02 15.20
CA GLU A 152 11.96 -39.47 16.16
C GLU A 152 11.37 -38.17 15.59
N LYS A 153 10.10 -38.24 15.21
CA LYS A 153 9.37 -37.10 14.69
C LYS A 153 9.01 -36.13 15.82
N ARG A 154 9.11 -34.84 15.52
CA ARG A 154 8.76 -33.75 16.44
C ARG A 154 7.60 -32.93 15.86
N ASN A 155 6.80 -32.36 16.75
CA ASN A 155 5.78 -31.41 16.34
C ASN A 155 6.42 -30.07 15.94
N LEU A 156 5.97 -29.49 14.82
CA LEU A 156 6.30 -28.14 14.41
C LEU A 156 5.17 -27.21 14.82
N ILE A 157 5.46 -26.22 15.63
CA ILE A 157 4.53 -25.13 15.96
C ILE A 157 5.05 -23.88 15.22
N TYR A 158 4.28 -23.42 14.24
CA TYR A 158 4.62 -22.24 13.44
C TYR A 158 3.64 -21.11 13.79
N ILE A 159 4.14 -20.05 14.42
CA ILE A 159 3.32 -18.94 14.93
C ILE A 159 3.55 -17.72 14.06
N PHE A 160 2.50 -17.24 13.37
CA PHE A 160 2.48 -15.96 12.69
C PHE A 160 1.93 -14.90 13.65
N MET A 161 2.79 -13.98 14.05
CA MET A 161 2.39 -12.87 14.93
C MET A 161 2.15 -11.64 14.07
N GLU A 162 0.86 -11.29 13.92
CA GLU A 162 0.42 -10.15 13.12
C GLU A 162 0.90 -8.83 13.74
N SER A 163 1.34 -7.91 12.87
CA SER A 163 1.74 -6.54 13.25
C SER A 163 2.86 -6.46 14.31
N MET A 164 3.68 -7.50 14.44
CA MET A 164 4.84 -7.49 15.32
C MET A 164 6.04 -6.89 14.58
N GLU A 165 6.45 -5.71 15.00
CA GLU A 165 7.51 -4.93 14.38
C GLU A 165 8.70 -4.72 15.31
N THR A 166 9.90 -4.61 14.73
CA THR A 166 11.12 -4.26 15.47
C THR A 166 11.05 -2.85 16.07
N SER A 167 10.14 -1.99 15.59
CA SER A 167 9.86 -0.68 16.19
C SER A 167 9.41 -0.74 17.65
N TYR A 168 8.90 -1.88 18.13
CA TYR A 168 8.56 -2.10 19.55
C TYR A 168 9.77 -2.32 20.46
N LEU A 169 10.94 -2.53 19.90
CA LEU A 169 12.19 -2.59 20.64
C LEU A 169 12.62 -1.19 21.10
N SER A 170 13.49 -1.15 22.09
CA SER A 170 14.16 0.08 22.51
C SER A 170 15.16 0.59 21.45
N GLN A 171 15.46 1.89 21.49
CA GLN A 171 16.35 2.54 20.52
C GLN A 171 17.78 1.98 20.56
N ASP A 172 18.28 1.58 21.72
CA ASP A 172 19.58 0.92 21.87
C ASP A 172 19.64 -0.48 21.24
N MET A 173 18.47 -1.09 21.02
CA MET A 173 18.32 -2.39 20.35
C MET A 173 17.94 -2.23 18.86
N GLY A 174 17.94 -1.02 18.33
CA GLY A 174 17.56 -0.73 16.95
C GLY A 174 16.08 -0.48 16.71
N GLY A 175 15.28 -0.37 17.78
CA GLY A 175 13.84 -0.07 17.71
C GLY A 175 13.50 1.41 17.69
N GLY A 176 12.22 1.73 17.85
CA GLY A 176 11.69 3.09 17.79
C GLY A 176 11.39 3.73 19.14
N LEU A 177 11.42 2.98 20.23
CA LEU A 177 10.93 3.39 21.54
C LEU A 177 12.06 3.66 22.55
N PRO A 178 11.81 4.45 23.60
CA PRO A 178 12.79 4.65 24.67
C PRO A 178 12.96 3.41 25.59
N TYR A 179 12.07 2.43 25.48
CA TYR A 179 12.09 1.17 26.23
C TYR A 179 11.56 0.02 25.39
N ASN A 180 11.95 -1.21 25.72
CA ASN A 180 11.53 -2.42 25.02
C ASN A 180 10.12 -2.84 25.49
N LEU A 181 9.15 -2.93 24.55
CA LEU A 181 7.78 -3.40 24.81
C LEU A 181 7.62 -4.92 24.69
N ILE A 182 8.61 -5.60 24.13
CA ILE A 182 8.56 -7.05 23.83
C ILE A 182 9.79 -7.79 24.40
N PRO A 183 10.08 -7.65 25.71
CA PRO A 183 11.31 -8.18 26.30
C PRO A 183 11.42 -9.70 26.16
N GLU A 184 10.31 -10.45 26.33
CA GLU A 184 10.33 -11.91 26.26
C GLU A 184 10.61 -12.40 24.82
N LEU A 185 10.05 -11.75 23.82
CA LEU A 185 10.35 -12.08 22.40
C LEU A 185 11.78 -11.70 22.05
N THR A 186 12.27 -10.63 22.63
CA THR A 186 13.67 -10.20 22.45
C THR A 186 14.63 -11.23 23.03
N GLU A 187 14.35 -11.73 24.24
CA GLU A 187 15.15 -12.78 24.89
C GLU A 187 15.13 -14.08 24.07
N LEU A 188 13.97 -14.47 23.54
CA LEU A 188 13.87 -15.63 22.65
C LEU A 188 14.71 -15.45 21.39
N ALA A 189 14.66 -14.27 20.77
CA ALA A 189 15.43 -13.97 19.56
C ALA A 189 16.96 -13.94 19.82
N GLN A 190 17.38 -13.45 20.99
CA GLN A 190 18.78 -13.40 21.37
C GLN A 190 19.38 -14.76 21.74
N ASN A 191 18.57 -15.64 22.33
CA ASN A 191 19.04 -16.96 22.81
C ASN A 191 18.81 -18.10 21.82
N ASN A 192 18.16 -17.84 20.68
CA ASN A 192 17.85 -18.84 19.66
C ASN A 192 18.26 -18.32 18.26
N ILE A 193 17.86 -19.07 17.22
CA ILE A 193 18.12 -18.68 15.84
C ILE A 193 17.24 -17.46 15.50
N ASN A 194 17.87 -16.35 15.17
CA ASN A 194 17.23 -15.12 14.74
C ASN A 194 17.76 -14.74 13.36
N PHE A 195 16.84 -14.51 12.41
CA PHE A 195 17.17 -14.06 11.07
C PHE A 195 17.06 -12.54 11.00
N SER A 196 18.19 -11.88 10.89
CA SER A 196 18.30 -10.43 10.77
C SER A 196 19.33 -10.07 9.71
N HIS A 197 19.13 -8.93 9.04
CA HIS A 197 20.11 -8.40 8.08
C HIS A 197 21.13 -7.44 8.74
N ASN A 198 21.15 -7.35 10.05
CA ASN A 198 22.06 -6.52 10.85
C ASN A 198 22.44 -7.23 12.16
N GLU A 199 23.21 -6.57 13.01
CA GLU A 199 23.69 -7.11 14.29
C GLU A 199 22.62 -7.13 15.39
N HIS A 200 21.46 -6.50 15.15
CA HIS A 200 20.38 -6.41 16.13
C HIS A 200 19.33 -7.50 15.88
N VAL A 201 18.44 -7.68 16.86
CA VAL A 201 17.21 -8.44 16.67
C VAL A 201 16.43 -7.83 15.53
N GLY A 202 15.99 -8.64 14.59
CA GLY A 202 15.31 -8.16 13.40
C GLY A 202 14.42 -9.21 12.77
N GLY A 203 14.07 -8.95 11.53
CA GLY A 203 13.21 -9.82 10.75
C GLY A 203 13.23 -9.45 9.29
N PHE A 204 12.26 -9.95 8.56
CA PHE A 204 12.10 -9.67 7.14
C PHE A 204 11.60 -8.26 6.88
N ARG A 205 12.03 -7.69 5.77
CA ARG A 205 11.36 -6.53 5.18
C ARG A 205 10.20 -7.00 4.33
N GLN A 206 9.16 -6.21 4.27
CA GLN A 206 8.03 -6.48 3.39
C GLN A 206 8.49 -6.51 1.92
N VAL A 207 7.98 -7.50 1.19
CA VAL A 207 8.20 -7.65 -0.25
C VAL A 207 6.85 -7.76 -0.95
N THR A 208 6.83 -7.46 -2.24
CA THR A 208 5.64 -7.61 -3.08
C THR A 208 5.07 -9.02 -2.98
N GLY A 209 3.76 -9.12 -2.78
CA GLY A 209 3.08 -10.41 -2.63
C GLY A 209 3.15 -11.05 -1.24
N ALA A 210 3.83 -10.40 -0.26
CA ALA A 210 3.95 -10.89 1.11
C ALA A 210 3.76 -9.78 2.17
N SER A 211 3.15 -8.65 1.80
CA SER A 211 2.98 -7.49 2.67
C SER A 211 1.67 -7.49 3.49
N TRP A 212 0.86 -8.55 3.38
CA TRP A 212 -0.37 -8.76 4.17
C TRP A 212 -0.41 -10.19 4.68
N THR A 213 -1.26 -10.47 5.67
CA THR A 213 -1.27 -11.74 6.42
C THR A 213 -1.29 -12.97 5.53
N VAL A 214 -2.26 -13.08 4.63
CA VAL A 214 -2.41 -14.26 3.77
C VAL A 214 -1.24 -14.38 2.79
N GLY A 215 -0.78 -13.26 2.21
CA GLY A 215 0.39 -13.23 1.34
C GLY A 215 1.66 -13.67 2.08
N ALA A 216 1.87 -13.18 3.31
CA ALA A 216 3.00 -13.58 4.14
C ALA A 216 2.94 -15.07 4.51
N MET A 217 1.77 -15.58 4.91
CA MET A 217 1.57 -17.01 5.19
C MET A 217 1.89 -17.87 3.97
N THR A 218 1.39 -17.49 2.79
CA THR A 218 1.66 -18.19 1.53
C THR A 218 3.16 -18.20 1.22
N ALA A 219 3.81 -17.04 1.32
CA ALA A 219 5.25 -16.94 1.04
C ALA A 219 6.10 -17.77 1.99
N HIS A 220 5.78 -17.77 3.29
CA HIS A 220 6.53 -18.53 4.29
C HIS A 220 6.28 -20.03 4.24
N THR A 221 5.07 -20.46 3.92
CA THR A 221 4.73 -21.89 3.92
C THR A 221 4.90 -22.55 2.56
N GLY A 222 4.74 -21.81 1.48
CA GLY A 222 4.79 -22.33 0.11
C GLY A 222 6.01 -21.88 -0.69
N GLY A 223 6.81 -20.93 -0.16
CA GLY A 223 8.02 -20.44 -0.84
C GLY A 223 7.75 -19.56 -2.05
N VAL A 224 6.53 -19.08 -2.22
CA VAL A 224 6.14 -18.24 -3.38
C VAL A 224 5.35 -17.01 -2.90
N PRO A 225 5.55 -15.83 -3.49
CA PRO A 225 4.72 -14.66 -3.20
C PRO A 225 3.30 -14.88 -3.73
N LEU A 226 2.31 -14.39 -3.00
CA LEU A 226 0.94 -14.42 -3.47
C LEU A 226 0.74 -13.38 -4.58
N LYS A 227 0.29 -13.82 -5.77
CA LYS A 227 -0.03 -12.91 -6.86
C LYS A 227 -1.19 -12.00 -6.45
N VAL A 228 -1.02 -10.69 -6.62
CA VAL A 228 -2.13 -9.74 -6.55
C VAL A 228 -2.89 -9.83 -7.86
N PRO A 229 -4.20 -10.09 -7.84
CA PRO A 229 -4.98 -10.26 -9.04
C PRO A 229 -5.07 -8.95 -9.83
N GLU A 230 -5.02 -9.05 -11.15
CA GLU A 230 -5.23 -7.92 -12.06
C GLU A 230 -6.71 -7.61 -12.30
N GLY A 231 -7.61 -8.53 -11.91
CA GLY A 231 -9.06 -8.40 -12.07
C GLY A 231 -9.83 -8.86 -10.85
N ILE A 232 -11.11 -8.49 -10.79
CA ILE A 232 -12.00 -8.84 -9.67
C ILE A 232 -12.18 -10.35 -9.55
N ASP A 233 -12.22 -11.06 -10.66
CA ASP A 233 -12.46 -12.52 -10.70
C ASP A 233 -11.22 -13.33 -10.28
N ASP A 234 -10.01 -12.79 -10.51
CA ASP A 234 -8.75 -13.42 -10.10
C ASP A 234 -8.34 -13.07 -8.66
N TRP A 235 -9.10 -12.17 -8.04
CA TRP A 235 -8.68 -11.49 -6.82
C TRP A 235 -8.44 -12.42 -5.64
N GLN A 236 -9.12 -13.53 -5.59
CA GLN A 236 -9.11 -14.36 -4.39
C GLN A 236 -8.27 -15.63 -4.52
N ASN A 237 -7.74 -15.98 -5.70
CA ASN A 237 -7.04 -17.27 -5.90
C ASN A 237 -7.78 -18.44 -5.22
N GLY A 238 -9.13 -18.43 -5.27
CA GLY A 238 -9.97 -19.36 -4.52
C GLY A 238 -10.25 -18.98 -3.07
N TYR A 239 -9.66 -17.92 -2.53
CA TYR A 239 -9.86 -17.51 -1.14
C TYR A 239 -11.31 -17.06 -0.88
N GLY A 240 -11.98 -17.76 0.05
CA GLY A 240 -13.39 -17.48 0.37
C GLY A 240 -14.42 -17.98 -0.66
N GLN A 241 -14.00 -18.74 -1.67
CA GLN A 241 -14.89 -19.46 -2.59
C GLN A 241 -15.03 -20.94 -2.17
N ASP A 242 -16.02 -21.65 -2.71
CA ASP A 242 -16.23 -23.08 -2.51
C ASP A 242 -15.17 -23.92 -3.26
N GLY A 243 -13.90 -23.67 -2.99
CA GLY A 243 -12.77 -24.33 -3.64
C GLY A 243 -11.53 -24.33 -2.73
N GLU A 244 -10.53 -25.11 -3.10
CA GLU A 244 -9.26 -25.14 -2.40
C GLU A 244 -8.45 -23.89 -2.75
N PHE A 245 -7.96 -23.19 -1.71
CA PHE A 245 -7.08 -22.04 -1.88
C PHE A 245 -5.70 -22.51 -2.30
N LEU A 246 -5.25 -22.11 -3.50
CA LEU A 246 -3.95 -22.49 -4.07
C LEU A 246 -3.72 -24.00 -4.09
N ASP A 247 -4.68 -24.74 -4.62
CA ASP A 247 -4.70 -26.23 -4.69
C ASP A 247 -3.46 -26.85 -5.35
N GLY A 248 -2.83 -26.12 -6.27
CA GLY A 248 -1.57 -26.52 -6.90
C GLY A 248 -0.29 -26.24 -6.09
N LEU A 249 -0.38 -25.58 -4.92
CA LEU A 249 0.78 -25.19 -4.14
C LEU A 249 1.13 -26.26 -3.08
N THR A 250 2.29 -26.91 -3.24
CA THR A 250 2.87 -27.72 -2.17
C THR A 250 3.45 -26.81 -1.09
N ASN A 251 2.93 -26.92 0.12
CA ASN A 251 3.36 -26.13 1.27
C ASN A 251 3.98 -27.01 2.36
N ILE A 252 4.57 -26.40 3.39
CA ILE A 252 5.24 -27.10 4.47
C ILE A 252 4.31 -28.10 5.20
N THR A 253 3.02 -27.78 5.33
CA THR A 253 2.05 -28.68 5.99
C THR A 253 1.79 -29.92 5.14
N SER A 254 1.69 -29.77 3.80
CA SER A 254 1.56 -30.91 2.89
C SER A 254 2.79 -31.81 2.94
N VAL A 255 3.99 -31.20 2.97
CA VAL A 255 5.27 -31.95 3.09
C VAL A 255 5.32 -32.76 4.41
N LEU A 256 4.95 -32.12 5.52
CA LEU A 256 4.95 -32.79 6.83
C LEU A 256 3.90 -33.89 6.91
N GLN A 257 2.70 -33.66 6.35
CA GLN A 257 1.60 -34.64 6.34
C GLN A 257 1.98 -35.90 5.54
N GLN A 258 2.68 -35.77 4.43
CA GLN A 258 3.16 -36.89 3.62
C GLN A 258 4.13 -37.81 4.38
N GLN A 259 4.78 -37.27 5.39
CA GLN A 259 5.77 -38.00 6.19
C GLN A 259 5.22 -38.54 7.53
N GLY A 260 3.97 -38.25 7.84
CA GLY A 260 3.23 -38.75 9.02
C GLY A 260 3.32 -37.84 10.21
#